data_12c7081ee46dcc441f8190535b63baf4
#
_entry.id   12c7081ee46dcc441f8190535b63baf4
#
_cell.length_a   1.000
_cell.length_b   1.000
_cell.length_c   1.000
_cell.angle_alpha   90.00
_cell.angle_beta   90.00
_cell.angle_gamma   90.00
#
_symmetry.space_group_name_H-M   'P 1'
#
loop_
_entity.id
_entity.type
_entity.pdbx_description
1 polymer ?
#
loop_
_entity_poly.entity_id
_entity_poly.type
_entity_poly.pdbx_seq_one_letter_code
_entity_poly.pdbx_strand_id
1 'polypeptide(L)'
;MEEQYRLFQDGLRDDSRCNFLANMVSGVLRFGTEAGDEYLRKHPGATVPELLNHIDSLGQDAAFVEAPEDRPGRYRIPRGRAELMLWLERVVRDRIDVEDTSEEARRLAVSPKALAALAADADGQTILRALELQQRAAGLADLRRVVEDPRATEHQLQQAVSGHYWIFGGDYIGDEKTYRRLVPGDEYDIPLIRADGALQIVELKLSMGLKGSLVKRNRGAWVAASPVNDAISQALAYLVGLDEHRLRIRDEIGVETRRASAIVLIGHPAAQPEVPEEAIYETFRTLNTHLSRVDVLTYKELVDNAERSIGGPVKASGASPRKVAANDGGDR
;
A
#
# COMPACT_ATOMS: atom_id res chain seq x y z
N MET A 1 -18.84 -34.85 12.92
CA MET A 1 -18.41 -33.72 12.10
C MET A 1 -19.60 -33.05 11.41
N GLU A 2 -20.41 -33.79 10.71
CA GLU A 2 -21.56 -33.25 9.97
C GLU A 2 -22.63 -32.62 10.88
N GLU A 3 -22.95 -33.26 11.99
CA GLU A 3 -23.88 -32.71 12.99
C GLU A 3 -23.37 -31.40 13.60
N GLN A 4 -22.07 -31.31 13.90
CA GLN A 4 -21.44 -30.09 14.36
C GLN A 4 -21.36 -29.02 13.26
N TYR A 5 -21.22 -29.43 12.00
CA TYR A 5 -21.27 -28.54 10.85
C TYR A 5 -22.68 -27.97 10.62
N ARG A 6 -23.75 -28.77 10.78
CA ARG A 6 -25.15 -28.28 10.75
C ARG A 6 -25.43 -27.30 11.88
N LEU A 7 -25.05 -27.66 13.11
CA LEU A 7 -25.25 -26.77 14.26
C LEU A 7 -24.55 -25.43 14.11
N PHE A 8 -23.45 -25.42 13.40
CA PHE A 8 -22.73 -24.21 13.04
C PHE A 8 -23.45 -23.45 11.88
N GLN A 9 -24.00 -24.14 10.87
CA GLN A 9 -24.80 -23.50 9.80
C GLN A 9 -26.04 -22.82 10.37
N ASP A 10 -26.66 -23.46 11.35
CA ASP A 10 -27.88 -22.97 11.98
C ASP A 10 -27.62 -21.85 13.02
N GLY A 11 -26.37 -21.40 13.20
CA GLY A 11 -26.00 -20.34 14.14
C GLY A 11 -26.19 -20.70 15.61
N LEU A 12 -26.37 -21.98 15.92
CA LEU A 12 -26.77 -22.45 17.27
C LEU A 12 -25.61 -22.56 18.26
N ARG A 13 -24.35 -22.37 17.84
CA ARG A 13 -23.17 -22.42 18.72
C ARG A 13 -22.01 -21.56 18.22
N ASP A 14 -21.59 -20.59 19.02
CA ASP A 14 -20.48 -19.68 18.71
C ASP A 14 -19.09 -20.35 18.76
N ASP A 15 -18.91 -21.38 19.60
CA ASP A 15 -17.66 -22.13 19.76
C ASP A 15 -17.50 -23.30 18.78
N SER A 16 -18.54 -23.57 17.97
CA SER A 16 -18.56 -24.70 17.01
C SER A 16 -17.53 -24.55 15.90
N ARG A 17 -17.15 -23.32 15.53
CA ARG A 17 -16.13 -23.03 14.51
C ARG A 17 -14.76 -23.57 14.89
N CYS A 18 -14.30 -23.19 16.07
CA CYS A 18 -13.00 -23.62 16.56
C CYS A 18 -12.95 -25.14 16.79
N ASN A 19 -14.02 -25.71 17.35
CA ASN A 19 -14.13 -27.14 17.60
C ASN A 19 -14.21 -27.94 16.29
N PHE A 20 -14.94 -27.44 15.30
CA PHE A 20 -15.03 -28.07 13.98
C PHE A 20 -13.67 -28.09 13.26
N LEU A 21 -12.98 -26.95 13.18
CA LEU A 21 -11.65 -26.85 12.58
C LEU A 21 -10.62 -27.69 13.35
N ALA A 22 -10.63 -27.64 14.67
CA ALA A 22 -9.74 -28.45 15.51
C ALA A 22 -9.96 -29.95 15.31
N ASN A 23 -11.20 -30.40 15.24
CA ASN A 23 -11.54 -31.80 14.98
C ASN A 23 -11.17 -32.22 13.56
N MET A 24 -11.34 -31.36 12.58
CA MET A 24 -10.92 -31.60 11.20
C MET A 24 -9.40 -31.73 11.10
N VAL A 25 -8.65 -30.78 11.62
CA VAL A 25 -7.17 -30.80 11.62
C VAL A 25 -6.67 -32.03 12.37
N SER A 26 -7.23 -32.35 13.53
CA SER A 26 -6.88 -33.55 14.32
C SER A 26 -7.19 -34.83 13.55
N GLY A 27 -8.30 -34.86 12.81
CA GLY A 27 -8.67 -36.00 11.93
C GLY A 27 -7.66 -36.21 10.80
N VAL A 28 -7.23 -35.13 10.14
CA VAL A 28 -6.23 -35.19 9.06
C VAL A 28 -4.87 -35.61 9.57
N LEU A 29 -4.43 -35.04 10.71
CA LEU A 29 -3.15 -35.38 11.35
C LEU A 29 -3.15 -36.86 11.76
N ARG A 30 -4.24 -37.35 12.40
CA ARG A 30 -4.36 -38.75 12.80
C ARG A 30 -4.31 -39.66 11.59
N PHE A 31 -5.05 -39.37 10.53
CA PHE A 31 -5.04 -40.17 9.30
C PHE A 31 -3.64 -40.21 8.68
N GLY A 32 -2.96 -39.05 8.55
CA GLY A 32 -1.60 -38.97 8.02
C GLY A 32 -0.60 -39.75 8.86
N THR A 33 -0.73 -39.70 10.18
CA THR A 33 0.11 -40.49 11.12
C THR A 33 -0.13 -41.99 10.99
N GLU A 34 -1.39 -42.41 10.99
CA GLU A 34 -1.77 -43.84 10.83
C GLU A 34 -1.29 -44.41 9.50
N ALA A 35 -1.47 -43.68 8.40
CA ALA A 35 -1.02 -44.05 7.06
C ALA A 35 0.52 -44.10 6.97
N GLY A 36 1.19 -43.12 7.58
CA GLY A 36 2.64 -43.08 7.64
C GLY A 36 3.22 -44.24 8.45
N ASP A 37 2.65 -44.55 9.60
CA ASP A 37 3.06 -45.69 10.47
C ASP A 37 2.84 -47.04 9.78
N GLU A 38 1.76 -47.17 9.03
CA GLU A 38 1.48 -48.36 8.23
C GLU A 38 2.49 -48.55 7.10
N TYR A 39 2.82 -47.44 6.40
CA TYR A 39 3.83 -47.43 5.35
C TYR A 39 5.21 -47.84 5.91
N LEU A 40 5.65 -47.20 6.97
CA LEU A 40 6.96 -47.49 7.60
C LEU A 40 7.06 -48.92 8.13
N ARG A 41 5.95 -49.49 8.65
CA ARG A 41 5.91 -50.90 9.02
C ARG A 41 6.13 -51.86 7.85
N LYS A 42 5.59 -51.50 6.68
CA LYS A 42 5.76 -52.27 5.44
C LYS A 42 7.10 -52.00 4.75
N HIS A 43 7.71 -50.87 5.00
CA HIS A 43 8.95 -50.42 4.38
C HIS A 43 9.92 -49.87 5.45
N PRO A 44 10.55 -50.73 6.24
CA PRO A 44 11.39 -50.31 7.38
C PRO A 44 12.60 -49.48 7.03
N GLY A 45 13.01 -49.46 5.71
CA GLY A 45 14.13 -48.67 5.21
C GLY A 45 13.70 -47.43 4.39
N ALA A 46 12.44 -47.05 4.44
CA ALA A 46 11.93 -45.94 3.67
C ALA A 46 12.54 -44.60 4.15
N THR A 47 12.89 -43.78 3.17
CA THR A 47 13.39 -42.42 3.41
C THR A 47 12.21 -41.45 3.62
N VAL A 48 12.50 -40.28 4.22
CA VAL A 48 11.49 -39.23 4.42
C VAL A 48 10.81 -38.78 3.11
N PRO A 49 11.53 -38.58 1.98
CA PRO A 49 10.87 -38.28 0.70
C PRO A 49 9.93 -39.36 0.21
N GLU A 50 10.26 -40.66 0.38
CA GLU A 50 9.38 -41.77 -0.01
C GLU A 50 8.12 -41.83 0.85
N LEU A 51 8.23 -41.56 2.15
CA LEU A 51 7.09 -41.44 3.06
C LEU A 51 6.16 -40.30 2.64
N LEU A 52 6.73 -39.13 2.35
CA LEU A 52 5.94 -37.97 1.92
C LEU A 52 5.26 -38.21 0.59
N ASN A 53 5.96 -38.82 -0.38
CA ASN A 53 5.38 -39.21 -1.66
C ASN A 53 4.24 -40.21 -1.49
N HIS A 54 4.38 -41.18 -0.56
CA HIS A 54 3.30 -42.11 -0.26
C HIS A 54 2.08 -41.38 0.32
N ILE A 55 2.26 -40.49 1.30
CA ILE A 55 1.17 -39.69 1.88
C ILE A 55 0.50 -38.82 0.81
N ASP A 56 1.26 -38.21 -0.10
CA ASP A 56 0.75 -37.46 -1.23
C ASP A 56 -0.04 -38.33 -2.23
N SER A 57 0.42 -39.57 -2.51
CA SER A 57 -0.28 -40.50 -3.42
C SER A 57 -1.64 -40.95 -2.88
N LEU A 58 -1.80 -41.05 -1.56
CA LEU A 58 -3.10 -41.36 -0.93
C LEU A 58 -4.17 -40.29 -1.24
N GLY A 59 -3.72 -39.08 -1.63
CA GLY A 59 -4.60 -37.99 -2.05
C GLY A 59 -5.10 -38.12 -3.49
N GLN A 60 -4.41 -38.89 -4.34
CA GLN A 60 -4.71 -38.99 -5.77
C GLN A 60 -5.73 -40.10 -6.09
N ASP A 61 -5.83 -41.14 -5.23
CA ASP A 61 -6.66 -42.34 -5.47
C ASP A 61 -8.02 -42.30 -4.73
N ALA A 62 -8.36 -41.19 -4.11
CA ALA A 62 -9.56 -41.11 -3.28
C ALA A 62 -10.82 -40.90 -4.16
N ALA A 63 -11.68 -41.90 -4.27
CA ALA A 63 -12.97 -41.77 -4.88
C ALA A 63 -13.99 -41.08 -3.97
N PHE A 64 -14.73 -40.13 -4.51
CA PHE A 64 -15.87 -39.49 -3.83
C PHE A 64 -17.00 -40.53 -3.70
N VAL A 65 -17.42 -40.84 -2.49
CA VAL A 65 -18.57 -41.72 -2.26
C VAL A 65 -19.71 -40.83 -1.74
N GLU A 66 -20.74 -40.65 -2.57
CA GLU A 66 -21.98 -40.02 -2.16
C GLU A 66 -22.65 -40.76 -1.01
N ALA A 67 -23.31 -39.98 -0.13
CA ALA A 67 -24.10 -40.58 0.94
C ALA A 67 -25.23 -41.42 0.35
N PRO A 68 -25.52 -42.62 0.91
CA PRO A 68 -26.67 -43.41 0.51
C PRO A 68 -27.97 -42.60 0.67
N GLU A 69 -28.92 -42.78 -0.26
CA GLU A 69 -30.21 -42.07 -0.25
C GLU A 69 -31.01 -42.26 1.02
N ASP A 70 -30.83 -43.40 1.73
CA ASP A 70 -31.49 -43.71 3.00
C ASP A 70 -30.87 -43.00 4.21
N ARG A 71 -29.71 -42.33 4.03
CA ARG A 71 -29.01 -41.57 5.05
C ARG A 71 -28.45 -40.27 4.49
N PRO A 72 -29.31 -39.35 4.03
CA PRO A 72 -28.87 -38.08 3.50
C PRO A 72 -28.08 -37.32 4.56
N GLY A 73 -26.90 -36.88 4.21
CA GLY A 73 -26.05 -36.08 5.08
C GLY A 73 -24.93 -36.83 5.79
N ARG A 74 -24.70 -38.12 5.55
CA ARG A 74 -23.50 -38.84 5.99
C ARG A 74 -22.49 -38.98 4.88
N TYR A 75 -21.61 -38.02 4.74
CA TYR A 75 -20.46 -38.12 3.85
C TYR A 75 -19.34 -38.92 4.51
N ARG A 76 -18.72 -39.86 3.80
CA ARG A 76 -17.44 -40.40 4.23
C ARG A 76 -16.42 -39.28 4.23
N ILE A 77 -15.64 -39.19 5.31
CA ILE A 77 -14.50 -38.26 5.38
C ILE A 77 -13.58 -38.58 4.22
N PRO A 78 -13.19 -37.58 3.40
CA PRO A 78 -12.29 -37.77 2.29
C PRO A 78 -11.02 -38.48 2.77
N ARG A 79 -10.64 -39.55 2.10
CA ARG A 79 -9.43 -40.32 2.44
C ARG A 79 -8.19 -39.76 1.74
N GLY A 80 -8.32 -38.72 0.98
CA GLY A 80 -7.25 -38.20 0.20
C GLY A 80 -7.10 -36.68 0.29
N ARG A 81 -5.90 -36.19 -0.02
CA ARG A 81 -5.56 -34.76 0.00
C ARG A 81 -6.43 -33.96 -0.95
N ALA A 82 -6.69 -34.46 -2.17
CA ALA A 82 -7.52 -33.79 -3.16
C ALA A 82 -8.98 -33.64 -2.70
N GLU A 83 -9.55 -34.70 -2.09
CA GLU A 83 -10.90 -34.63 -1.54
C GLU A 83 -10.99 -33.74 -0.31
N LEU A 84 -9.96 -33.74 0.54
CA LEU A 84 -9.87 -32.83 1.66
C LEU A 84 -9.81 -31.37 1.17
N MET A 85 -9.04 -31.08 0.14
CA MET A 85 -8.93 -29.75 -0.46
C MET A 85 -10.24 -29.33 -1.12
N LEU A 86 -10.90 -30.21 -1.88
CA LEU A 86 -12.21 -29.94 -2.47
C LEU A 86 -13.29 -29.74 -1.39
N TRP A 87 -13.22 -30.50 -0.31
CA TRP A 87 -14.15 -30.34 0.80
C TRP A 87 -13.89 -29.05 1.56
N LEU A 88 -12.61 -28.71 1.83
CA LEU A 88 -12.19 -27.42 2.40
C LEU A 88 -12.64 -26.26 1.50
N GLU A 89 -12.42 -26.38 0.19
CA GLU A 89 -12.84 -25.36 -0.77
C GLU A 89 -14.37 -25.18 -0.76
N ARG A 90 -15.14 -26.25 -0.73
CA ARG A 90 -16.61 -26.16 -0.58
C ARG A 90 -17.01 -25.55 0.76
N VAL A 91 -16.45 -26.05 1.84
CA VAL A 91 -16.75 -25.53 3.20
C VAL A 91 -16.37 -24.06 3.30
N VAL A 92 -15.27 -23.64 2.69
CA VAL A 92 -14.82 -22.25 2.67
C VAL A 92 -15.71 -21.43 1.73
N ARG A 93 -16.04 -21.95 0.54
CA ARG A 93 -16.87 -21.26 -0.46
C ARG A 93 -18.32 -21.07 0.01
N ASP A 94 -18.94 -22.11 0.59
CA ASP A 94 -20.32 -22.06 1.08
C ASP A 94 -20.46 -21.30 2.41
N ARG A 95 -19.34 -20.95 3.04
CA ARG A 95 -19.31 -20.35 4.39
C ARG A 95 -18.63 -19.01 4.48
N ILE A 96 -17.86 -18.65 3.49
CA ILE A 96 -17.48 -17.29 3.28
C ILE A 96 -18.61 -16.63 2.48
N ASP A 97 -19.83 -16.72 3.00
CA ASP A 97 -20.82 -15.69 2.81
C ASP A 97 -20.36 -14.54 3.72
N VAL A 98 -19.32 -13.89 3.25
CA VAL A 98 -18.66 -12.82 3.94
C VAL A 98 -19.46 -11.61 3.59
N GLU A 99 -20.42 -11.28 4.43
CA GLU A 99 -21.11 -9.99 4.38
C GLU A 99 -20.09 -8.84 4.38
N ASP A 100 -18.91 -9.07 4.95
CA ASP A 100 -17.78 -8.16 4.90
C ASP A 100 -16.46 -8.89 4.59
N THR A 101 -16.15 -9.01 3.27
CA THR A 101 -14.89 -9.57 2.77
C THR A 101 -13.66 -8.86 3.34
N SER A 102 -13.79 -7.59 3.70
CA SER A 102 -12.71 -6.79 4.25
C SER A 102 -12.39 -7.17 5.68
N GLU A 103 -13.39 -7.52 6.49
CA GLU A 103 -13.18 -7.92 7.88
C GLU A 103 -12.55 -9.32 7.98
N GLU A 104 -12.97 -10.28 7.15
CA GLU A 104 -12.35 -11.62 7.13
C GLU A 104 -10.93 -11.59 6.53
N ALA A 105 -10.71 -10.82 5.47
CA ALA A 105 -9.35 -10.60 4.97
C ALA A 105 -8.46 -9.95 6.03
N ARG A 106 -9.01 -9.02 6.82
CA ARG A 106 -8.30 -8.38 7.93
C ARG A 106 -7.98 -9.37 9.05
N ARG A 107 -8.91 -10.29 9.38
CA ARG A 107 -8.66 -11.37 10.38
C ARG A 107 -7.59 -12.34 9.95
N LEU A 108 -7.57 -12.74 8.67
CA LEU A 108 -6.50 -13.58 8.12
C LEU A 108 -5.15 -12.83 8.10
N ALA A 109 -5.16 -11.55 7.73
CA ALA A 109 -3.97 -10.70 7.70
C ALA A 109 -3.40 -10.37 9.09
N VAL A 110 -4.19 -10.49 10.15
CA VAL A 110 -3.78 -10.19 11.55
C VAL A 110 -3.18 -11.42 12.26
N SER A 111 -3.19 -12.62 11.66
CA SER A 111 -2.52 -13.78 12.27
C SER A 111 -1.00 -13.67 12.13
N PRO A 112 -0.23 -13.41 13.22
CA PRO A 112 1.22 -13.28 13.13
C PRO A 112 1.90 -14.54 12.57
N LYS A 113 1.32 -15.72 12.82
CA LYS A 113 1.82 -17.00 12.31
C LYS A 113 1.57 -17.16 10.80
N ALA A 114 0.40 -16.73 10.30
CA ALA A 114 0.10 -16.76 8.88
C ALA A 114 1.00 -15.78 8.12
N LEU A 115 1.17 -14.57 8.64
CA LEU A 115 2.08 -13.58 8.06
C LEU A 115 3.54 -14.04 8.08
N ALA A 116 4.00 -14.66 9.18
CA ALA A 116 5.35 -15.20 9.26
C ALA A 116 5.56 -16.37 8.27
N ALA A 117 4.57 -17.23 8.09
CA ALA A 117 4.63 -18.32 7.11
C ALA A 117 4.68 -17.78 5.67
N LEU A 118 3.83 -16.80 5.33
CA LEU A 118 3.86 -16.15 4.02
C LEU A 118 5.17 -15.40 3.78
N ALA A 119 5.71 -14.72 4.81
CA ALA A 119 6.98 -14.00 4.70
C ALA A 119 8.19 -14.92 4.55
N ALA A 120 8.11 -16.16 5.00
CA ALA A 120 9.18 -17.15 4.89
C ALA A 120 9.22 -17.84 3.52
N ASP A 121 8.16 -17.76 2.72
CA ASP A 121 8.03 -18.42 1.42
C ASP A 121 8.08 -17.40 0.28
N ALA A 122 8.71 -17.75 -0.85
CA ALA A 122 8.88 -16.84 -1.99
C ALA A 122 7.53 -16.45 -2.66
N ASP A 123 6.63 -17.42 -2.80
CA ASP A 123 5.30 -17.18 -3.36
C ASP A 123 4.45 -16.36 -2.37
N GLY A 124 4.57 -16.65 -1.08
CA GLY A 124 3.96 -15.89 0.00
C GLY A 124 4.41 -14.42 0.03
N GLN A 125 5.70 -14.16 -0.15
CA GLN A 125 6.25 -12.79 -0.27
C GLN A 125 5.68 -12.06 -1.50
N THR A 126 5.51 -12.77 -2.62
CA THR A 126 4.92 -12.20 -3.84
C THR A 126 3.46 -11.79 -3.60
N ILE A 127 2.69 -12.62 -2.90
CA ILE A 127 1.29 -12.32 -2.52
C ILE A 127 1.25 -11.09 -1.60
N LEU A 128 2.09 -11.05 -0.55
CA LEU A 128 2.14 -9.91 0.37
C LEU A 128 2.47 -8.61 -0.36
N ARG A 129 3.43 -8.65 -1.29
CA ARG A 129 3.78 -7.50 -2.11
C ARG A 129 2.64 -7.07 -3.05
N ALA A 130 1.93 -8.02 -3.65
CA ALA A 130 0.77 -7.72 -4.49
C ALA A 130 -0.36 -7.04 -3.69
N LEU A 131 -0.63 -7.50 -2.48
CA LEU A 131 -1.61 -6.89 -1.57
C LEU A 131 -1.19 -5.47 -1.16
N GLU A 132 0.09 -5.26 -0.84
CA GLU A 132 0.62 -3.93 -0.54
C GLU A 132 0.43 -2.97 -1.72
N LEU A 133 0.78 -3.39 -2.94
CA LEU A 133 0.59 -2.59 -4.15
C LEU A 133 -0.89 -2.29 -4.41
N GLN A 134 -1.78 -3.23 -4.16
CA GLN A 134 -3.22 -3.02 -4.28
C GLN A 134 -3.74 -1.99 -3.27
N GLN A 135 -3.28 -2.05 -2.02
CA GLN A 135 -3.63 -1.06 -0.98
C GLN A 135 -3.10 0.33 -1.34
N ARG A 136 -1.86 0.41 -1.83
CA ARG A 136 -1.28 1.68 -2.31
C ARG A 136 -2.06 2.25 -3.49
N ALA A 137 -2.46 1.42 -4.44
CA ALA A 137 -3.26 1.84 -5.59
C ALA A 137 -4.65 2.36 -5.17
N ALA A 138 -5.31 1.70 -4.22
CA ALA A 138 -6.59 2.15 -3.66
C ALA A 138 -6.44 3.50 -2.95
N GLY A 139 -5.45 3.65 -2.06
CA GLY A 139 -5.17 4.91 -1.36
C GLY A 139 -4.83 6.05 -2.33
N LEU A 140 -4.10 5.75 -3.40
CA LEU A 140 -3.78 6.74 -4.43
C LEU A 140 -5.01 7.18 -5.23
N ALA A 141 -5.94 6.26 -5.51
CA ALA A 141 -7.21 6.61 -6.16
C ALA A 141 -8.07 7.53 -5.30
N ASP A 142 -8.08 7.30 -3.97
CA ASP A 142 -8.77 8.17 -3.02
C ASP A 142 -8.12 9.55 -2.93
N LEU A 143 -6.79 9.60 -2.84
CA LEU A 143 -6.03 10.85 -2.87
C LEU A 143 -6.32 11.64 -4.15
N ARG A 144 -6.27 10.99 -5.31
CA ARG A 144 -6.57 11.64 -6.61
C ARG A 144 -7.94 12.29 -6.60
N ARG A 145 -8.97 11.60 -6.09
CA ARG A 145 -10.34 12.14 -6.01
C ARG A 145 -10.41 13.42 -5.18
N VAL A 146 -9.69 13.48 -4.06
CA VAL A 146 -9.63 14.67 -3.20
C VAL A 146 -8.82 15.78 -3.86
N VAL A 147 -7.70 15.45 -4.48
CA VAL A 147 -6.82 16.40 -5.18
C VAL A 147 -7.53 17.09 -6.35
N GLU A 148 -8.37 16.36 -7.06
CA GLU A 148 -9.12 16.86 -8.23
C GLU A 148 -10.46 17.53 -7.85
N ASP A 149 -10.87 17.52 -6.58
CA ASP A 149 -12.08 18.22 -6.13
C ASP A 149 -11.80 19.72 -5.92
N PRO A 150 -12.46 20.63 -6.66
CA PRO A 150 -12.28 22.07 -6.49
C PRO A 150 -12.73 22.61 -5.12
N ARG A 151 -13.51 21.84 -4.37
CA ARG A 151 -14.02 22.20 -3.04
C ARG A 151 -13.22 21.60 -1.91
N ALA A 152 -12.21 20.77 -2.20
CA ALA A 152 -11.38 20.17 -1.18
C ALA A 152 -10.66 21.24 -0.35
N THR A 153 -10.74 21.10 0.95
CA THR A 153 -10.03 21.94 1.93
C THR A 153 -8.62 21.40 2.18
N GLU A 154 -7.72 22.24 2.70
CA GLU A 154 -6.38 21.80 3.11
C GLU A 154 -6.44 20.66 4.12
N HIS A 155 -7.39 20.69 5.04
CA HIS A 155 -7.61 19.60 6.00
C HIS A 155 -7.99 18.27 5.32
N GLN A 156 -8.85 18.28 4.30
CA GLN A 156 -9.21 17.08 3.54
C GLN A 156 -8.02 16.57 2.73
N LEU A 157 -7.22 17.46 2.13
CA LEU A 157 -5.98 17.09 1.46
C LEU A 157 -4.98 16.47 2.44
N GLN A 158 -4.83 17.05 3.63
CA GLN A 158 -3.99 16.50 4.68
C GLN A 158 -4.45 15.10 5.12
N GLN A 159 -5.76 14.91 5.34
CA GLN A 159 -6.32 13.60 5.67
C GLN A 159 -6.09 12.55 4.57
N ALA A 160 -6.23 12.94 3.29
CA ALA A 160 -6.03 12.04 2.16
C ALA A 160 -4.57 11.60 1.99
N VAL A 161 -3.62 12.43 2.41
CA VAL A 161 -2.17 12.13 2.39
C VAL A 161 -1.76 11.35 3.64
N SER A 162 -2.46 11.53 4.75
CA SER A 162 -2.13 10.94 6.05
C SER A 162 -2.11 9.41 5.97
N GLY A 163 -1.03 8.79 6.46
CA GLY A 163 -0.82 7.34 6.39
C GLY A 163 -0.29 6.82 5.04
N HIS A 164 -0.20 7.66 4.01
CA HIS A 164 0.32 7.30 2.69
C HIS A 164 1.68 7.93 2.38
N TYR A 165 2.59 8.06 3.36
CA TYR A 165 3.85 8.78 3.20
C TYR A 165 4.79 8.23 2.13
N TRP A 166 4.60 6.98 1.70
CA TRP A 166 5.31 6.37 0.57
C TRP A 166 5.15 7.17 -0.75
N ILE A 167 4.11 8.01 -0.88
CA ILE A 167 3.92 8.90 -2.05
C ILE A 167 5.02 9.93 -2.23
N PHE A 168 5.74 10.26 -1.14
CA PHE A 168 6.87 11.18 -1.15
C PHE A 168 8.21 10.50 -1.46
N GLY A 169 8.24 9.20 -1.74
CA GLY A 169 9.46 8.50 -2.16
C GLY A 169 9.87 7.28 -1.33
N GLY A 170 9.09 6.85 -0.35
CA GLY A 170 9.29 5.56 0.32
C GLY A 170 10.30 5.52 1.47
N ASP A 171 11.04 6.59 1.71
CA ASP A 171 12.16 6.63 2.68
C ASP A 171 11.77 7.22 4.05
N TYR A 172 10.47 7.39 4.31
CA TYR A 172 9.99 8.08 5.51
C TYR A 172 9.55 7.11 6.59
N ILE A 173 10.05 7.39 7.80
CA ILE A 173 9.67 6.74 9.05
C ILE A 173 9.23 7.83 10.04
N GLY A 174 8.30 7.54 10.91
CA GLY A 174 7.99 8.42 12.04
C GLY A 174 6.51 8.57 12.37
N ASP A 175 6.27 9.13 13.54
CA ASP A 175 4.95 9.48 14.05
C ASP A 175 4.67 10.95 13.77
N GLU A 176 3.77 11.19 12.83
CA GLU A 176 3.33 12.51 12.41
C GLU A 176 2.87 13.40 13.57
N LYS A 177 2.15 12.83 14.55
CA LYS A 177 1.52 13.61 15.63
C LYS A 177 2.52 14.22 16.59
N THR A 178 3.63 13.54 16.84
CA THR A 178 4.65 13.97 17.81
C THR A 178 5.43 15.19 17.31
N TYR A 179 5.57 15.36 15.99
CA TYR A 179 6.49 16.36 15.43
C TYR A 179 5.79 17.57 14.80
N ARG A 180 4.48 17.69 14.94
CA ARG A 180 3.73 18.83 14.35
C ARG A 180 4.04 20.19 15.00
N ARG A 181 4.53 20.21 16.23
CA ARG A 181 4.76 21.42 17.02
C ARG A 181 6.14 21.42 17.67
N LEU A 182 7.19 21.41 16.86
CA LEU A 182 8.57 21.41 17.36
C LEU A 182 9.05 22.80 17.79
N VAL A 183 8.54 23.85 17.15
CA VAL A 183 8.86 25.26 17.45
C VAL A 183 7.61 25.91 18.06
N PRO A 184 7.76 26.69 19.16
CA PRO A 184 6.63 27.41 19.75
C PRO A 184 5.99 28.36 18.75
N GLY A 185 4.68 28.20 18.54
CA GLY A 185 3.92 29.03 17.61
C GLY A 185 3.80 28.47 16.20
N ASP A 186 4.61 27.48 15.83
CA ASP A 186 4.53 26.80 14.55
C ASP A 186 3.71 25.53 14.65
N GLU A 187 2.96 25.24 13.61
CA GLU A 187 2.28 23.95 13.41
C GLU A 187 2.50 23.50 11.98
N TYR A 188 3.21 22.39 11.81
CA TYR A 188 3.51 21.82 10.49
C TYR A 188 2.37 20.92 10.02
N ASP A 189 2.05 20.97 8.73
CA ASP A 189 0.99 20.13 8.19
C ASP A 189 1.36 18.65 8.27
N ILE A 190 2.50 18.26 7.73
CA ILE A 190 2.99 16.88 7.78
C ILE A 190 4.51 16.87 8.03
N PRO A 191 4.96 16.58 9.24
CA PRO A 191 6.37 16.32 9.53
C PRO A 191 6.71 14.87 9.20
N LEU A 192 7.76 14.65 8.44
CA LEU A 192 8.28 13.35 8.04
C LEU A 192 9.72 13.18 8.52
N ILE A 193 10.07 11.99 8.98
CA ILE A 193 11.46 11.64 9.29
C ILE A 193 11.97 10.71 8.18
N ARG A 194 13.06 11.10 7.55
CA ARG A 194 13.75 10.30 6.55
C ARG A 194 14.50 9.13 7.21
N ALA A 195 14.86 8.13 6.42
CA ALA A 195 15.62 6.97 6.91
C ALA A 195 16.99 7.35 7.51
N ASP A 196 17.58 8.48 7.09
CA ASP A 196 18.81 9.05 7.65
C ASP A 196 18.59 9.86 8.94
N GLY A 197 17.35 9.94 9.44
CA GLY A 197 16.96 10.69 10.63
C GLY A 197 16.71 12.18 10.38
N ALA A 198 16.86 12.68 9.17
CA ALA A 198 16.61 14.10 8.86
C ALA A 198 15.10 14.39 8.81
N LEU A 199 14.70 15.54 9.39
CA LEU A 199 13.33 16.03 9.33
C LEU A 199 13.04 16.64 7.95
N GLN A 200 11.90 16.28 7.38
CA GLN A 200 11.30 16.93 6.22
C GLN A 200 9.88 17.37 6.53
N ILE A 201 9.58 18.65 6.30
CA ILE A 201 8.24 19.20 6.47
C ILE A 201 7.54 19.18 5.13
N VAL A 202 6.28 18.75 5.09
CA VAL A 202 5.42 18.97 3.94
C VAL A 202 4.41 20.05 4.30
N GLU A 203 4.47 21.15 3.56
CA GLU A 203 3.53 22.27 3.65
C GLU A 203 2.46 22.09 2.57
N LEU A 204 1.21 22.04 2.99
CA LEU A 204 0.07 21.81 2.10
C LEU A 204 -0.64 23.13 1.79
N LYS A 205 -0.91 23.37 0.54
CA LYS A 205 -1.80 24.43 0.06
C LYS A 205 -2.94 23.80 -0.75
N LEU A 206 -3.97 24.58 -1.01
CA LEU A 206 -5.10 24.10 -1.83
C LEU A 206 -4.61 23.55 -3.18
N SER A 207 -5.28 22.50 -3.67
CA SER A 207 -5.09 21.91 -4.99
C SER A 207 -5.90 22.66 -6.05
N MET A 208 -7.00 22.09 -6.51
CA MET A 208 -7.88 22.71 -7.52
C MET A 208 -8.55 24.00 -7.03
N GLY A 209 -8.78 24.14 -5.72
CA GLY A 209 -9.40 25.30 -5.09
C GLY A 209 -8.46 26.48 -4.85
N LEU A 210 -7.18 26.41 -5.29
CA LEU A 210 -6.21 27.47 -5.09
C LEU A 210 -6.68 28.80 -5.69
N LYS A 211 -6.68 29.85 -4.87
CA LYS A 211 -6.97 31.22 -5.34
C LYS A 211 -5.71 31.85 -5.93
N GLY A 212 -5.79 32.22 -7.19
CA GLY A 212 -4.67 32.80 -7.93
C GLY A 212 -3.90 31.77 -8.76
N SER A 213 -2.95 32.27 -9.52
CA SER A 213 -2.19 31.46 -10.47
C SER A 213 -0.96 30.85 -9.83
N LEU A 214 -0.56 29.65 -10.28
CA LEU A 214 0.74 29.02 -9.94
C LEU A 214 1.90 29.79 -10.57
N VAL A 215 1.73 30.19 -11.82
CA VAL A 215 2.75 30.90 -12.59
C VAL A 215 2.14 32.12 -13.29
N LYS A 216 2.98 33.10 -13.59
CA LYS A 216 2.60 34.33 -14.34
C LYS A 216 3.68 34.69 -15.35
N ARG A 217 3.28 35.46 -16.38
CA ARG A 217 4.24 36.03 -17.33
C ARG A 217 4.96 37.23 -16.70
N ASN A 218 6.28 37.25 -16.83
CA ASN A 218 7.11 38.41 -16.51
C ASN A 218 8.24 38.54 -17.52
N ARG A 219 8.24 39.66 -18.27
CA ARG A 219 9.25 39.96 -19.31
C ARG A 219 9.48 38.82 -20.30
N GLY A 220 8.40 38.15 -20.71
CA GLY A 220 8.46 37.04 -21.67
C GLY A 220 8.70 35.66 -21.09
N ALA A 221 9.13 35.54 -19.82
CA ALA A 221 9.33 34.26 -19.13
C ALA A 221 8.13 33.92 -18.25
N TRP A 222 7.95 32.62 -17.96
CA TRP A 222 7.09 32.16 -16.89
C TRP A 222 7.85 32.17 -15.56
N VAL A 223 7.23 32.75 -14.53
CA VAL A 223 7.80 32.82 -13.16
C VAL A 223 6.73 32.44 -12.15
N ALA A 224 7.15 32.00 -10.96
CA ALA A 224 6.24 31.72 -9.87
C ALA A 224 5.37 32.92 -9.52
N ALA A 225 4.08 32.69 -9.33
CA ALA A 225 3.15 33.71 -8.89
C ALA A 225 3.14 33.86 -7.35
N SER A 226 2.41 34.86 -6.83
CA SER A 226 2.42 35.16 -5.39
C SER A 226 2.07 33.95 -4.51
N PRO A 227 1.03 33.15 -4.78
CA PRO A 227 0.70 32.01 -3.89
C PRO A 227 1.86 31.03 -3.70
N VAL A 228 2.64 30.78 -4.76
CA VAL A 228 3.81 29.90 -4.69
C VAL A 228 4.93 30.52 -3.87
N ASN A 229 5.22 31.82 -4.10
CA ASN A 229 6.26 32.53 -3.35
C ASN A 229 5.90 32.67 -1.87
N ASP A 230 4.63 32.88 -1.54
CA ASP A 230 4.14 32.99 -0.16
C ASP A 230 4.29 31.64 0.55
N ALA A 231 3.93 30.52 -0.10
CA ALA A 231 4.10 29.18 0.44
C ALA A 231 5.59 28.80 0.66
N ILE A 232 6.47 29.18 -0.30
CA ILE A 232 7.92 29.01 -0.13
C ILE A 232 8.42 29.82 1.07
N SER A 233 7.98 31.07 1.21
CA SER A 233 8.37 31.94 2.29
C SER A 233 7.95 31.37 3.67
N GLN A 234 6.77 30.78 3.75
CA GLN A 234 6.28 30.10 4.95
C GLN A 234 7.16 28.88 5.28
N ALA A 235 7.45 28.03 4.30
CA ALA A 235 8.32 26.87 4.49
C ALA A 235 9.74 27.29 4.93
N LEU A 236 10.28 28.35 4.36
CA LEU A 236 11.57 28.90 4.78
C LEU A 236 11.55 29.44 6.22
N ALA A 237 10.46 30.09 6.65
CA ALA A 237 10.31 30.54 8.03
C ALA A 237 10.33 29.35 9.01
N TYR A 238 9.65 28.27 8.69
CA TYR A 238 9.72 27.02 9.48
C TYR A 238 11.15 26.47 9.57
N LEU A 239 11.89 26.44 8.46
CA LEU A 239 13.27 25.95 8.46
C LEU A 239 14.20 26.83 9.31
N VAL A 240 14.00 28.15 9.30
CA VAL A 240 14.73 29.09 10.18
C VAL A 240 14.40 28.79 11.65
N GLY A 241 13.11 28.65 11.99
CA GLY A 241 12.69 28.30 13.36
C GLY A 241 13.30 26.97 13.85
N LEU A 242 13.35 25.97 12.99
CA LEU A 242 13.98 24.68 13.30
C LEU A 242 15.50 24.80 13.51
N ASP A 243 16.20 25.62 12.72
CA ASP A 243 17.62 25.84 12.86
C ASP A 243 17.93 26.62 14.19
N GLU A 244 17.14 27.63 14.54
CA GLU A 244 17.28 28.42 15.75
C GLU A 244 16.98 27.60 17.02
N HIS A 245 15.99 26.73 16.99
CA HIS A 245 15.58 25.90 18.14
C HIS A 245 16.20 24.50 18.16
N ARG A 246 17.14 24.22 17.29
CA ARG A 246 17.71 22.89 17.06
C ARG A 246 18.19 22.18 18.33
N LEU A 247 18.97 22.88 19.17
CA LEU A 247 19.54 22.28 20.40
C LEU A 247 18.44 21.90 21.37
N ARG A 248 17.46 22.78 21.58
CA ARG A 248 16.30 22.48 22.42
C ARG A 248 15.48 21.28 21.90
N ILE A 249 15.17 21.27 20.61
CA ILE A 249 14.39 20.17 19.99
C ILE A 249 15.13 18.85 20.16
N ARG A 250 16.44 18.83 19.92
CA ARG A 250 17.24 17.63 20.10
C ARG A 250 17.26 17.15 21.56
N ASP A 251 17.44 18.07 22.50
CA ASP A 251 17.63 17.73 23.91
C ASP A 251 16.29 17.35 24.60
N GLU A 252 15.18 18.00 24.24
CA GLU A 252 13.84 17.74 24.82
C GLU A 252 13.04 16.68 24.10
N ILE A 253 13.17 16.57 22.76
CA ILE A 253 12.30 15.74 21.92
C ILE A 253 13.08 14.58 21.27
N GLY A 254 14.41 14.68 21.19
CA GLY A 254 15.28 13.66 20.59
C GLY A 254 15.33 13.68 19.06
N VAL A 255 14.83 14.77 18.43
CA VAL A 255 14.81 14.92 16.97
C VAL A 255 15.96 15.82 16.50
N GLU A 256 16.70 15.35 15.51
CA GLU A 256 17.74 16.18 14.88
C GLU A 256 17.14 16.98 13.71
N THR A 257 17.14 18.30 13.83
CA THR A 257 16.62 19.21 12.80
C THR A 257 17.70 19.80 11.90
N ARG A 258 18.95 19.40 12.10
CA ARG A 258 20.05 19.85 11.25
C ARG A 258 19.79 19.41 9.80
N ARG A 259 19.81 20.37 8.89
CA ARG A 259 19.51 20.15 7.46
C ARG A 259 18.09 19.66 7.19
N ALA A 260 17.15 20.03 8.06
CA ALA A 260 15.75 19.85 7.75
C ALA A 260 15.43 20.49 6.40
N SER A 261 14.53 19.87 5.64
CA SER A 261 14.07 20.34 4.34
C SER A 261 12.54 20.44 4.31
N ALA A 262 12.01 21.06 3.28
CA ALA A 262 10.57 21.20 3.12
C ALA A 262 10.14 20.83 1.71
N ILE A 263 8.93 20.28 1.60
CA ILE A 263 8.19 20.12 0.34
C ILE A 263 6.97 21.04 0.44
N VAL A 264 6.79 21.89 -0.55
CA VAL A 264 5.57 22.69 -0.73
C VAL A 264 4.70 22.01 -1.76
N LEU A 265 3.54 21.50 -1.35
CA LEU A 265 2.53 20.98 -2.26
C LEU A 265 1.49 22.06 -2.53
N ILE A 266 1.39 22.49 -3.77
CA ILE A 266 0.53 23.62 -4.13
C ILE A 266 -0.09 23.47 -5.51
N GLY A 267 -1.41 23.59 -5.57
CA GLY A 267 -2.17 23.73 -6.79
C GLY A 267 -2.17 22.49 -7.68
N HIS A 268 -2.94 22.60 -8.74
CA HIS A 268 -3.09 21.58 -9.77
C HIS A 268 -3.12 22.25 -11.16
N PRO A 269 -2.37 21.76 -12.16
CA PRO A 269 -2.33 22.37 -13.48
C PRO A 269 -3.71 22.53 -14.13
N ALA A 270 -4.63 21.58 -13.91
CA ALA A 270 -6.00 21.65 -14.46
C ALA A 270 -6.83 22.81 -13.88
N ALA A 271 -6.43 23.44 -12.76
CA ALA A 271 -7.07 24.65 -12.25
C ALA A 271 -6.72 25.91 -13.09
N GLN A 272 -5.74 25.81 -13.98
CA GLN A 272 -5.26 26.91 -14.84
C GLN A 272 -5.13 26.46 -16.30
N PRO A 273 -6.25 26.15 -16.96
CA PRO A 273 -6.22 25.59 -18.32
C PRO A 273 -5.64 26.54 -19.37
N GLU A 274 -5.57 27.82 -19.07
CA GLU A 274 -4.97 28.85 -19.92
C GLU A 274 -3.43 28.86 -19.92
N VAL A 275 -2.82 28.16 -18.95
CA VAL A 275 -1.36 28.03 -18.82
C VAL A 275 -0.95 26.65 -19.32
N PRO A 276 -0.02 26.54 -20.27
CA PRO A 276 0.51 25.23 -20.64
C PRO A 276 1.10 24.49 -19.40
N GLU A 277 0.71 23.26 -19.21
CA GLU A 277 1.17 22.44 -18.08
C GLU A 277 2.71 22.38 -18.02
N GLU A 278 3.37 22.25 -19.17
CA GLU A 278 4.84 22.26 -19.27
C GLU A 278 5.46 23.58 -18.76
N ALA A 279 4.76 24.72 -18.92
CA ALA A 279 5.24 25.99 -18.40
C ALA A 279 5.22 26.02 -16.86
N ILE A 280 4.26 25.35 -16.21
CA ILE A 280 4.20 25.20 -14.77
C ILE A 280 5.36 24.32 -14.31
N TYR A 281 5.55 23.16 -14.94
CA TYR A 281 6.62 22.23 -14.58
C TYR A 281 8.01 22.83 -14.80
N GLU A 282 8.23 23.53 -15.93
CA GLU A 282 9.51 24.19 -16.19
C GLU A 282 9.81 25.27 -15.16
N THR A 283 8.80 26.03 -14.74
CA THR A 283 8.95 27.05 -13.70
C THR A 283 9.33 26.43 -12.35
N PHE A 284 8.63 25.33 -11.96
CA PHE A 284 8.91 24.65 -10.69
C PHE A 284 10.26 23.93 -10.73
N ARG A 285 10.62 23.30 -11.82
CA ARG A 285 11.95 22.70 -12.03
C ARG A 285 13.05 23.74 -11.88
N THR A 286 12.85 24.91 -12.48
CA THR A 286 13.80 26.04 -12.33
C THR A 286 13.92 26.48 -10.87
N LEU A 287 12.80 26.66 -10.17
CA LEU A 287 12.79 27.01 -8.74
C LEU A 287 13.56 25.97 -7.93
N ASN A 288 13.21 24.70 -8.05
CA ASN A 288 13.80 23.62 -7.27
C ASN A 288 15.32 23.47 -7.53
N THR A 289 15.80 23.84 -8.72
CA THR A 289 17.24 23.87 -9.02
C THR A 289 17.97 24.93 -8.20
N HIS A 290 17.30 26.04 -7.82
CA HIS A 290 17.90 27.16 -7.13
C HIS A 290 17.56 27.23 -5.63
N LEU A 291 16.59 26.44 -5.17
CA LEU A 291 16.24 26.33 -3.74
C LEU A 291 16.98 25.14 -3.13
N SER A 292 17.78 25.36 -2.09
CA SER A 292 18.64 24.32 -1.52
C SER A 292 17.96 23.38 -0.53
N ARG A 293 16.83 23.78 0.06
CA ARG A 293 16.14 23.03 1.13
C ARG A 293 14.63 22.98 0.97
N VAL A 294 14.10 23.54 -0.11
CA VAL A 294 12.65 23.56 -0.38
C VAL A 294 12.43 23.06 -1.79
N ASP A 295 11.57 22.05 -1.93
CA ASP A 295 11.07 21.57 -3.20
C ASP A 295 9.59 21.96 -3.34
N VAL A 296 9.22 22.45 -4.52
CA VAL A 296 7.84 22.83 -4.84
C VAL A 296 7.29 21.85 -5.87
N LEU A 297 6.17 21.24 -5.54
CA LEU A 297 5.49 20.26 -6.38
C LEU A 297 4.01 20.62 -6.54
N THR A 298 3.43 20.28 -7.67
CA THR A 298 1.97 20.25 -7.81
C THR A 298 1.42 18.93 -7.26
N TYR A 299 0.16 18.93 -6.86
CA TYR A 299 -0.50 17.68 -6.46
C TYR A 299 -0.57 16.66 -7.61
N LYS A 300 -0.72 17.13 -8.85
CA LYS A 300 -0.68 16.24 -10.02
C LYS A 300 0.67 15.54 -10.14
N GLU A 301 1.76 16.28 -9.99
CA GLU A 301 3.11 15.72 -10.05
C GLU A 301 3.34 14.69 -8.97
N LEU A 302 2.89 14.95 -7.72
CA LEU A 302 2.96 14.01 -6.60
C LEU A 302 2.21 12.71 -6.94
N VAL A 303 0.97 12.80 -7.40
CA VAL A 303 0.13 11.65 -7.75
C VAL A 303 0.74 10.87 -8.92
N ASP A 304 1.20 11.54 -9.98
CA ASP A 304 1.82 10.90 -11.14
C ASP A 304 3.13 10.18 -10.76
N ASN A 305 3.93 10.74 -9.85
CA ASN A 305 5.14 10.09 -9.33
C ASN A 305 4.81 8.85 -8.49
N ALA A 306 3.79 8.94 -7.65
CA ALA A 306 3.31 7.82 -6.86
C ALA A 306 2.75 6.68 -7.74
N GLU A 307 1.99 7.00 -8.81
CA GLU A 307 1.53 5.99 -9.78
C GLU A 307 2.70 5.23 -10.43
N ARG A 308 3.73 5.95 -10.85
CA ARG A 308 4.91 5.31 -11.45
C ARG A 308 5.61 4.37 -10.46
N SER A 309 5.66 4.75 -9.18
CA SER A 309 6.32 3.94 -8.14
C SER A 309 5.61 2.60 -7.87
N ILE A 310 4.30 2.52 -8.10
CA ILE A 310 3.52 1.28 -7.97
C ILE A 310 3.35 0.50 -9.28
N GLY A 311 4.05 0.91 -10.36
CA GLY A 311 4.00 0.23 -11.65
C GLY A 311 2.81 0.64 -12.52
N GLY A 312 2.19 1.78 -12.26
CA GLY A 312 1.15 2.37 -13.11
C GLY A 312 1.67 2.72 -14.51
N PRO A 313 0.78 2.83 -15.52
CA PRO A 313 1.18 3.14 -16.89
C PRO A 313 1.89 4.49 -16.96
N VAL A 314 3.09 4.50 -17.52
CA VAL A 314 3.81 5.73 -17.82
C VAL A 314 3.02 6.49 -18.88
N LYS A 315 2.19 7.44 -18.49
CA LYS A 315 1.67 8.42 -19.43
C LYS A 315 2.87 9.25 -19.91
N ALA A 316 3.33 9.02 -21.13
CA ALA A 316 4.35 9.85 -21.73
C ALA A 316 3.84 11.30 -21.70
N SER A 317 4.41 12.15 -20.86
CA SER A 317 4.19 13.59 -20.94
C SER A 317 4.65 14.00 -22.31
N GLY A 318 3.80 14.68 -23.08
CA GLY A 318 3.89 14.93 -24.51
C GLY A 318 5.14 15.67 -24.98
N ALA A 319 6.28 15.03 -24.88
CA ALA A 319 7.46 15.40 -25.64
C ALA A 319 7.34 14.75 -27.02
N SER A 320 6.67 15.42 -27.93
CA SER A 320 6.79 15.11 -29.37
C SER A 320 8.29 15.13 -29.72
N PRO A 321 8.85 14.06 -30.29
CA PRO A 321 10.23 14.10 -30.75
C PRO A 321 10.33 15.20 -31.82
N ARG A 322 11.12 16.24 -31.57
CA ARG A 322 11.49 17.20 -32.58
C ARG A 322 12.04 16.42 -33.77
N LYS A 323 11.33 16.47 -34.90
CA LYS A 323 11.87 16.09 -36.20
C LYS A 323 13.15 16.89 -36.38
N VAL A 324 14.29 16.24 -36.28
CA VAL A 324 15.53 16.78 -36.78
C VAL A 324 15.32 16.92 -38.29
N ALA A 325 15.19 18.15 -38.78
CA ALA A 325 15.18 18.44 -40.21
C ALA A 325 16.53 17.97 -40.75
N ALA A 326 16.50 16.96 -41.58
CA ALA A 326 17.64 16.58 -42.38
C ALA A 326 18.02 17.78 -43.25
N ASN A 327 19.17 18.35 -42.96
CA ASN A 327 19.76 19.40 -43.79
C ASN A 327 20.34 18.68 -45.03
N ASP A 328 19.57 18.76 -46.11
CA ASP A 328 19.98 18.28 -47.42
C ASP A 328 21.02 19.27 -47.96
N GLY A 329 22.28 18.88 -47.78
CA GLY A 329 23.45 19.57 -48.35
C GLY A 329 23.51 19.30 -49.83
N GLY A 330 22.87 20.17 -50.61
CA GLY A 330 23.05 20.23 -52.06
C GLY A 330 24.38 20.85 -52.42
N ASP A 331 25.14 20.09 -53.14
CA ASP A 331 26.28 20.42 -53.97
C ASP A 331 26.10 21.75 -54.74
N ARG A 332 27.10 22.64 -54.63
CA ARG A 332 27.80 23.30 -55.76
C ARG A 332 28.99 24.09 -55.27
#